data_c4ab12fd316b94d1decd3a4ee4a0a232
#
_entry.id   c4ab12fd316b94d1decd3a4ee4a0a232
#
_cell.length_a   1.000
_cell.length_b   1.000
_cell.length_c   1.000
_cell.angle_alpha   90.00
_cell.angle_beta   90.00
_cell.angle_gamma   90.00
#
_symmetry.space_group_name_H-M   'P 1'
#
loop_
_entity.id
_entity.type
_entity.pdbx_description
1 polymer ?
#
loop_
_entity_poly.entity_id
_entity_poly.type
_entity_poly.pdbx_seq_one_letter_code
_entity_poly.pdbx_strand_id
1 'polypeptide(L)'
;WMLPSDPFRYASNCSDGERWQGVANCDAWPNSGEIDIMEHVGYQMNHVHATVHTKAGYWVNWEQRKGRIVAAPVDQSFNDYSLVWGPERIDAYMNGTHYFRYQKPIGADWTSWPFDHPFYLVLNVAIGGAWGRAGGPIDNSIFPVRMEIEHVRVYRHDGNRPPEVQQKVAGGSW
;
A
#
# COMPACT_ATOMS: atom_id res chain seq x y z
N TRP A 1 0.49 0.22 5.29
CA TRP A 1 1.49 0.02 4.26
C TRP A 1 2.68 -0.77 4.79
N MET A 2 3.54 -1.20 3.90
CA MET A 2 4.63 -2.09 4.30
C MET A 2 5.93 -1.65 3.63
N LEU A 3 7.00 -1.65 4.42
CA LEU A 3 8.36 -1.42 3.96
C LEU A 3 9.24 -2.66 4.17
N PRO A 4 10.31 -2.82 3.38
CA PRO A 4 11.24 -3.94 3.53
C PRO A 4 11.95 -3.90 4.88
N SER A 5 12.09 -5.07 5.52
CA SER A 5 12.89 -5.20 6.75
C SER A 5 14.39 -4.95 6.51
N ASP A 6 14.84 -5.20 5.28
CA ASP A 6 16.16 -4.82 4.79
C ASP A 6 15.99 -3.83 3.63
N PRO A 7 16.02 -2.52 3.91
CA PRO A 7 15.82 -1.51 2.87
C PRO A 7 16.98 -1.45 1.87
N PHE A 8 18.15 -2.01 2.20
CA PHE A 8 19.34 -1.97 1.36
C PHE A 8 19.54 -3.21 0.50
N ARG A 9 18.64 -4.18 0.58
CA ARG A 9 18.74 -5.46 -0.15
C ARG A 9 19.04 -5.28 -1.64
N TYR A 10 18.43 -4.31 -2.27
CA TYR A 10 18.61 -4.00 -3.70
C TYR A 10 19.15 -2.58 -3.92
N ALA A 11 19.68 -1.94 -2.89
CA ALA A 11 20.33 -0.67 -3.03
C ALA A 11 21.65 -0.80 -3.81
N SER A 12 21.93 0.16 -4.68
CA SER A 12 23.15 0.25 -5.47
C SER A 12 24.02 1.45 -5.07
N ASN A 13 23.38 2.51 -4.56
CA ASN A 13 24.03 3.80 -4.30
C ASN A 13 24.10 4.16 -2.81
N CYS A 14 23.56 3.33 -1.92
CA CYS A 14 23.66 3.54 -0.48
C CYS A 14 23.75 2.22 0.26
N SER A 15 24.19 2.30 1.51
CA SER A 15 24.34 1.18 2.43
C SER A 15 23.59 1.44 3.74
N ASP A 16 23.54 0.44 4.61
CA ASP A 16 22.90 0.52 5.93
C ASP A 16 23.53 1.55 6.88
N GLY A 17 24.77 2.00 6.61
CA GLY A 17 25.41 3.09 7.34
C GLY A 17 24.90 4.48 6.95
N GLU A 18 24.08 4.59 5.93
CA GLU A 18 23.53 5.84 5.41
C GLU A 18 22.03 5.93 5.64
N ARG A 19 21.51 7.14 5.76
CA ARG A 19 20.06 7.36 5.82
C ARG A 19 19.47 7.22 4.43
N TRP A 20 18.72 6.18 4.20
CA TRP A 20 18.06 5.95 2.91
C TRP A 20 16.95 6.97 2.59
N GLN A 21 16.38 7.64 3.59
CA GLN A 21 15.45 8.75 3.40
C GLN A 21 16.18 10.09 3.57
N GLY A 22 16.07 10.94 2.57
CA GLY A 22 16.65 12.28 2.59
C GLY A 22 18.15 12.35 2.30
N VAL A 23 18.79 11.25 1.91
CA VAL A 23 20.14 11.23 1.37
C VAL A 23 20.07 11.33 -0.15
N ALA A 24 20.70 12.35 -0.71
CA ALA A 24 20.85 12.45 -2.15
C ALA A 24 21.60 11.22 -2.67
N ASN A 25 21.09 10.59 -3.74
CA ASN A 25 21.65 9.42 -4.39
C ASN A 25 21.47 8.06 -3.66
N CYS A 26 20.75 7.99 -2.54
CA CYS A 26 20.38 6.71 -1.96
C CYS A 26 19.18 6.12 -2.72
N ASP A 27 19.32 4.93 -3.26
CA ASP A 27 18.31 4.23 -4.06
C ASP A 27 17.70 3.01 -3.35
N ALA A 28 17.92 2.86 -2.05
CA ALA A 28 17.29 1.81 -1.25
C ALA A 28 15.78 1.81 -1.44
N TRP A 29 15.17 2.98 -1.38
CA TRP A 29 13.81 3.20 -1.87
C TRP A 29 13.85 3.84 -3.27
N PRO A 30 13.09 3.35 -4.25
CA PRO A 30 12.12 2.25 -4.16
C PRO A 30 12.69 0.88 -4.55
N ASN A 31 14.01 0.71 -4.63
CA ASN A 31 14.65 -0.51 -5.14
C ASN A 31 14.23 -1.76 -4.35
N SER A 32 14.17 -1.66 -3.03
CA SER A 32 13.80 -2.79 -2.17
C SER A 32 12.29 -2.94 -1.97
N GLY A 33 11.50 -2.12 -2.65
CA GLY A 33 10.04 -2.23 -2.72
C GLY A 33 9.28 -1.47 -1.63
N GLU A 34 7.99 -1.26 -1.89
CA GLU A 34 6.98 -0.77 -0.95
C GLU A 34 5.63 -1.34 -1.36
N ILE A 35 4.80 -1.70 -0.39
CA ILE A 35 3.44 -2.20 -0.61
C ILE A 35 2.48 -1.35 0.22
N ASP A 36 1.63 -0.60 -0.46
CA ASP A 36 0.59 0.21 0.16
C ASP A 36 -0.73 -0.54 0.12
N ILE A 37 -1.11 -1.08 1.29
CA ILE A 37 -2.35 -1.87 1.43
C ILE A 37 -3.54 -0.94 1.37
N MET A 38 -3.44 0.23 2.02
CA MET A 38 -4.48 1.25 2.08
C MET A 38 -3.84 2.63 2.19
N GLU A 39 -4.16 3.47 1.24
CA GLU A 39 -3.87 4.90 1.30
C GLU A 39 -5.16 5.69 1.14
N HIS A 40 -5.31 6.73 1.94
CA HIS A 40 -6.48 7.59 1.95
C HIS A 40 -6.06 9.05 2.14
N VAL A 41 -6.74 9.96 1.47
CA VAL A 41 -6.49 11.39 1.59
C VAL A 41 -7.79 12.15 1.90
N GLY A 42 -7.74 13.02 2.90
CA GLY A 42 -8.92 13.63 3.52
C GLY A 42 -9.84 14.41 2.60
N TYR A 43 -9.36 14.94 1.48
CA TYR A 43 -10.23 15.62 0.51
C TYR A 43 -10.98 14.69 -0.45
N GLN A 44 -10.74 13.37 -0.36
CA GLN A 44 -11.41 12.33 -1.14
C GLN A 44 -11.91 11.21 -0.22
N MET A 45 -12.81 11.54 0.69
CA MET A 45 -13.26 10.70 1.79
C MET A 45 -13.79 9.32 1.38
N ASN A 46 -14.22 9.15 0.15
CA ASN A 46 -14.75 7.89 -0.37
C ASN A 46 -13.77 7.14 -1.28
N HIS A 47 -12.51 7.55 -1.35
CA HIS A 47 -11.51 6.89 -2.17
C HIS A 47 -10.46 6.20 -1.30
N VAL A 48 -10.21 4.93 -1.60
CA VAL A 48 -9.11 4.15 -1.03
C VAL A 48 -8.22 3.67 -2.16
N HIS A 49 -6.94 3.81 -1.98
CA HIS A 49 -5.91 3.41 -2.94
C HIS A 49 -5.06 2.27 -2.38
N ALA A 50 -4.57 1.41 -3.25
CA ALA A 50 -3.46 0.52 -3.00
C ALA A 50 -2.42 0.70 -4.08
N THR A 51 -1.15 0.58 -3.72
CA THR A 51 -0.04 0.87 -4.62
C THR A 51 1.10 -0.11 -4.35
N VAL A 52 1.95 -0.34 -5.32
CA VAL A 52 3.29 -0.87 -5.10
C VAL A 52 4.31 0.04 -5.75
N HIS A 53 5.43 0.24 -5.08
CA HIS A 53 6.57 0.97 -5.59
C HIS A 53 7.75 0.03 -5.79
N THR A 54 8.34 0.10 -6.97
CA THR A 54 9.50 -0.70 -7.39
C THR A 54 10.47 0.18 -8.17
N LYS A 55 11.69 -0.28 -8.42
CA LYS A 55 12.64 0.43 -9.29
C LYS A 55 12.05 0.74 -10.66
N ALA A 56 11.33 -0.21 -11.25
CA ALA A 56 10.71 -0.05 -12.56
C ALA A 56 9.48 0.86 -12.55
N GLY A 57 8.81 1.02 -11.40
CA GLY A 57 7.60 1.82 -11.32
C GLY A 57 7.32 2.38 -9.93
N TYR A 58 7.40 3.71 -9.81
CA TYR A 58 7.10 4.45 -8.58
C TYR A 58 6.62 5.87 -8.93
N TRP A 59 6.18 6.64 -7.91
CA TRP A 59 5.49 7.91 -8.16
C TRP A 59 6.34 8.94 -8.93
N VAL A 60 7.66 8.93 -8.79
CA VAL A 60 8.53 9.91 -9.49
C VAL A 60 8.57 9.68 -10.99
N ASN A 61 8.57 8.42 -11.44
CA ASN A 61 8.53 8.09 -12.86
C ASN A 61 7.10 7.88 -13.40
N TRP A 62 6.06 8.05 -12.55
CA TRP A 62 4.63 7.92 -12.90
C TRP A 62 4.21 6.52 -13.37
N GLU A 63 5.04 5.50 -13.12
CA GLU A 63 4.81 4.11 -13.55
C GLU A 63 4.38 3.19 -12.39
N GLN A 64 4.08 3.76 -11.20
CA GLN A 64 3.62 2.95 -10.09
C GLN A 64 2.35 2.18 -10.45
N ARG A 65 2.29 0.92 -10.03
CA ARG A 65 1.09 0.10 -10.17
C ARG A 65 0.17 0.41 -8.99
N LYS A 66 -1.03 0.87 -9.32
CA LYS A 66 -2.02 1.31 -8.34
C LYS A 66 -3.43 0.83 -8.70
N GLY A 67 -4.23 0.63 -7.67
CA GLY A 67 -5.67 0.40 -7.76
C GLY A 67 -6.42 1.37 -6.88
N ARG A 68 -7.72 1.46 -7.10
CA ARG A 68 -8.59 2.33 -6.33
C ARG A 68 -9.97 1.71 -6.21
N ILE A 69 -10.57 1.84 -5.03
CA ILE A 69 -11.99 1.58 -4.80
C ILE A 69 -12.68 2.87 -4.37
N VAL A 70 -13.92 3.04 -4.82
CA VAL A 70 -14.83 4.07 -4.32
C VAL A 70 -15.82 3.39 -3.40
N ALA A 71 -15.86 3.82 -2.16
CA ALA A 71 -16.68 3.24 -1.09
C ALA A 71 -17.50 4.34 -0.39
N ALA A 72 -18.22 3.99 0.66
CA ALA A 72 -18.73 4.96 1.62
C ALA A 72 -17.54 5.69 2.28
N PRO A 73 -17.73 6.91 2.85
CA PRO A 73 -16.67 7.61 3.54
C PRO A 73 -16.00 6.72 4.60
N VAL A 74 -14.68 6.56 4.50
CA VAL A 74 -13.93 5.57 5.29
C VAL A 74 -13.73 5.99 6.75
N ASP A 75 -14.01 7.23 7.08
CA ASP A 75 -13.95 7.81 8.42
C ASP A 75 -15.22 7.55 9.26
N GLN A 76 -16.26 6.97 8.65
CA GLN A 76 -17.57 6.79 9.30
C GLN A 76 -17.73 5.43 9.97
N SER A 77 -16.84 4.47 9.70
CA SER A 77 -16.91 3.12 10.26
C SER A 77 -15.57 2.42 10.17
N PHE A 78 -15.41 1.39 11.02
CA PHE A 78 -14.30 0.45 10.83
C PHE A 78 -14.44 -0.29 9.51
N ASN A 79 -13.32 -0.46 8.84
CA ASN A 79 -13.23 -1.17 7.57
C ASN A 79 -12.08 -2.18 7.63
N ASP A 80 -12.28 -3.34 7.03
CA ASP A 80 -11.22 -4.34 6.88
C ASP A 80 -10.40 -4.03 5.63
N TYR A 81 -9.12 -3.79 5.80
CA TYR A 81 -8.14 -3.68 4.72
C TYR A 81 -7.23 -4.90 4.76
N SER A 82 -7.25 -5.70 3.72
CA SER A 82 -6.48 -6.93 3.70
C SER A 82 -5.64 -7.09 2.45
N LEU A 83 -4.52 -7.79 2.63
CA LEU A 83 -3.56 -8.08 1.59
C LEU A 83 -3.38 -9.60 1.48
N VAL A 84 -3.42 -10.11 0.25
CA VAL A 84 -2.93 -11.44 -0.07
C VAL A 84 -1.63 -11.27 -0.83
N TRP A 85 -0.53 -11.64 -0.18
CA TRP A 85 0.81 -11.52 -0.74
C TRP A 85 1.43 -12.91 -0.91
N GLY A 86 1.74 -13.26 -2.13
CA GLY A 86 2.38 -14.51 -2.51
C GLY A 86 3.55 -14.29 -3.45
N PRO A 87 4.24 -15.37 -3.85
CA PRO A 87 5.44 -15.27 -4.69
C PRO A 87 5.16 -14.71 -6.10
N GLU A 88 3.90 -14.78 -6.56
CA GLU A 88 3.55 -14.43 -7.93
C GLU A 88 2.60 -13.24 -8.03
N ARG A 89 2.00 -12.80 -6.91
CA ARG A 89 1.03 -11.70 -6.93
C ARG A 89 0.82 -11.07 -5.56
N ILE A 90 0.37 -9.83 -5.60
CA ILE A 90 -0.10 -9.04 -4.48
C ILE A 90 -1.53 -8.59 -4.80
N ASP A 91 -2.48 -8.93 -3.94
CA ASP A 91 -3.89 -8.55 -4.09
C ASP A 91 -4.34 -7.77 -2.84
N ALA A 92 -4.97 -6.60 -3.02
CA ALA A 92 -5.56 -5.83 -1.93
C ALA A 92 -7.09 -5.84 -1.99
N TYR A 93 -7.69 -5.86 -0.80
CA TYR A 93 -9.14 -5.94 -0.61
C TYR A 93 -9.60 -4.93 0.45
N MET A 94 -10.79 -4.38 0.27
CA MET A 94 -11.52 -3.62 1.27
C MET A 94 -12.85 -4.30 1.55
N ASN A 95 -13.11 -4.68 2.80
CA ASN A 95 -14.32 -5.39 3.22
C ASN A 95 -14.62 -6.62 2.33
N GLY A 96 -13.57 -7.36 1.95
CA GLY A 96 -13.65 -8.50 1.05
C GLY A 96 -13.78 -8.16 -0.44
N THR A 97 -13.92 -6.90 -0.81
CA THR A 97 -13.96 -6.48 -2.21
C THR A 97 -12.55 -6.27 -2.74
N HIS A 98 -12.19 -7.02 -3.77
CA HIS A 98 -10.89 -6.89 -4.44
C HIS A 98 -10.82 -5.56 -5.21
N TYR A 99 -9.74 -4.80 -5.03
CA TYR A 99 -9.58 -3.52 -5.72
C TYR A 99 -8.20 -3.25 -6.31
N PHE A 100 -7.21 -4.11 -6.02
CA PHE A 100 -5.88 -3.98 -6.59
C PHE A 100 -5.26 -5.35 -6.80
N ARG A 101 -4.57 -5.52 -7.92
CA ARG A 101 -3.68 -6.64 -8.20
C ARG A 101 -2.40 -6.18 -8.86
N TYR A 102 -1.30 -6.61 -8.30
CA TYR A 102 -0.01 -6.58 -8.95
C TYR A 102 0.45 -8.02 -9.22
N GLN A 103 0.42 -8.40 -10.48
CA GLN A 103 0.91 -9.70 -10.95
C GLN A 103 2.39 -9.58 -11.26
N LYS A 104 3.19 -10.52 -10.77
CA LYS A 104 4.61 -10.62 -11.12
C LYS A 104 4.76 -10.71 -12.64
N PRO A 105 5.52 -9.80 -13.26
CA PRO A 105 5.76 -9.86 -14.70
C PRO A 105 6.54 -11.13 -15.10
N ILE A 106 6.28 -11.64 -16.28
CA ILE A 106 7.06 -12.76 -16.81
C ILE A 106 8.51 -12.31 -17.00
N GLY A 107 9.46 -13.09 -16.45
CA GLY A 107 10.88 -12.73 -16.49
C GLY A 107 11.27 -11.59 -15.52
N ALA A 108 10.40 -11.28 -14.55
CA ALA A 108 10.68 -10.23 -13.57
C ALA A 108 11.96 -10.51 -12.79
N ASP A 109 12.74 -9.48 -12.64
CA ASP A 109 13.84 -9.39 -11.68
C ASP A 109 13.45 -8.47 -10.50
N TRP A 110 14.39 -8.19 -9.62
CA TRP A 110 14.19 -7.33 -8.47
C TRP A 110 13.74 -5.90 -8.83
N THR A 111 14.02 -5.43 -10.03
CA THR A 111 13.62 -4.07 -10.44
C THR A 111 12.11 -3.93 -10.59
N SER A 112 11.45 -5.01 -10.92
CA SER A 112 9.99 -5.07 -11.07
C SER A 112 9.30 -5.94 -10.01
N TRP A 113 10.02 -6.84 -9.33
CA TRP A 113 9.48 -7.69 -8.27
C TRP A 113 10.44 -7.84 -7.09
N PRO A 114 10.61 -6.81 -6.26
CA PRO A 114 11.45 -6.88 -5.06
C PRO A 114 10.75 -7.51 -3.84
N PHE A 115 9.60 -8.14 -4.00
CA PHE A 115 8.72 -8.62 -2.92
C PHE A 115 9.00 -10.08 -2.52
N ASP A 116 10.26 -10.47 -2.48
CA ASP A 116 10.75 -11.82 -2.15
C ASP A 116 11.48 -11.92 -0.81
N HIS A 117 11.31 -10.91 0.03
CA HIS A 117 11.95 -10.81 1.34
C HIS A 117 11.00 -10.23 2.40
N PRO A 118 11.36 -10.27 3.69
CA PRO A 118 10.49 -9.79 4.75
C PRO A 118 10.19 -8.28 4.67
N PHE A 119 8.94 -7.94 4.96
CA PHE A 119 8.45 -6.56 5.12
C PHE A 119 7.86 -6.40 6.51
N TYR A 120 7.87 -5.17 7.02
CA TYR A 120 7.18 -4.79 8.24
C TYR A 120 6.01 -3.85 7.95
N LEU A 121 5.01 -3.89 8.81
CA LEU A 121 3.81 -3.07 8.69
C LEU A 121 4.02 -1.70 9.32
N VAL A 122 3.52 -0.67 8.64
CA VAL A 122 3.46 0.71 9.12
C VAL A 122 2.01 1.17 9.14
N LEU A 123 1.62 1.82 10.24
CA LEU A 123 0.32 2.41 10.44
C LEU A 123 0.56 3.86 10.89
N ASN A 124 0.11 4.83 10.11
CA ASN A 124 0.36 6.25 10.40
C ASN A 124 -0.74 7.16 9.88
N VAL A 125 -0.79 8.35 10.44
CA VAL A 125 -1.54 9.48 9.90
C VAL A 125 -0.52 10.56 9.56
N ALA A 126 -0.44 10.92 8.28
CA ALA A 126 0.41 12.01 7.80
C ALA A 126 -0.40 13.30 7.71
N ILE A 127 0.23 14.42 8.04
CA ILE A 127 -0.39 15.75 7.99
C ILE A 127 0.30 16.57 6.91
N GLY A 128 -0.50 17.11 5.99
CA GLY A 128 0.01 17.94 4.89
C GLY A 128 0.67 17.09 3.79
N GLY A 129 1.91 17.41 3.45
CA GLY A 129 2.58 16.81 2.29
C GLY A 129 2.02 17.28 0.94
N ALA A 130 2.65 16.85 -0.16
CA ALA A 130 2.22 17.29 -1.49
C ALA A 130 0.82 16.76 -1.83
N TRP A 131 0.56 15.50 -1.57
CA TRP A 131 -0.73 14.88 -1.87
C TRP A 131 -1.84 15.39 -0.95
N GLY A 132 -1.63 15.41 0.38
CA GLY A 132 -2.65 15.89 1.31
C GLY A 132 -3.02 17.36 1.07
N ARG A 133 -2.06 18.20 0.73
CA ARG A 133 -2.29 19.63 0.44
C ARG A 133 -2.88 19.92 -0.93
N ALA A 134 -2.96 18.94 -1.81
CA ALA A 134 -3.64 19.12 -3.10
C ALA A 134 -5.14 19.43 -2.94
N GLY A 135 -5.74 19.07 -1.80
CA GLY A 135 -7.11 19.44 -1.44
C GLY A 135 -7.26 20.81 -0.79
N GLY A 136 -6.15 21.54 -0.53
CA GLY A 136 -6.17 22.85 0.11
C GLY A 136 -5.19 22.97 1.31
N PRO A 137 -5.24 24.08 2.03
CA PRO A 137 -4.44 24.28 3.22
C PRO A 137 -4.86 23.32 4.35
N ILE A 138 -3.94 23.10 5.30
CA ILE A 138 -4.25 22.32 6.50
C ILE A 138 -5.28 23.10 7.34
N ASP A 139 -6.40 22.46 7.64
CA ASP A 139 -7.37 23.00 8.59
C ASP A 139 -6.94 22.61 10.02
N ASN A 140 -6.38 23.57 10.73
CA ASN A 140 -5.92 23.34 12.11
C ASN A 140 -7.06 23.17 13.11
N SER A 141 -8.30 23.49 12.75
CA SER A 141 -9.44 23.38 13.67
C SER A 141 -9.90 21.93 13.90
N ILE A 142 -9.50 21.01 13.01
CA ILE A 142 -9.89 19.59 13.13
C ILE A 142 -9.07 18.80 14.15
N PHE A 143 -7.95 19.35 14.65
CA PHE A 143 -7.08 18.64 15.58
C PHE A 143 -7.57 18.71 17.04
N PRO A 144 -7.35 17.63 17.79
CA PRO A 144 -6.65 16.39 17.43
C PRO A 144 -7.48 15.46 16.56
N VAL A 145 -6.85 14.82 15.58
CA VAL A 145 -7.43 13.73 14.78
C VAL A 145 -6.97 12.38 15.31
N ARG A 146 -7.73 11.32 15.02
CA ARG A 146 -7.42 9.96 15.44
C ARG A 146 -7.55 9.00 14.29
N MET A 147 -6.69 7.99 14.29
CA MET A 147 -6.88 6.75 13.56
C MET A 147 -7.06 5.64 14.59
N GLU A 148 -8.17 4.95 14.51
CA GLU A 148 -8.49 3.85 15.43
C GLU A 148 -8.25 2.52 14.72
N ILE A 149 -7.56 1.60 15.41
CA ILE A 149 -7.21 0.29 14.88
C ILE A 149 -7.75 -0.74 15.87
N GLU A 150 -8.70 -1.57 15.41
CA GLU A 150 -9.26 -2.62 16.24
C GLU A 150 -8.29 -3.80 16.35
N HIS A 151 -7.74 -4.25 15.22
CA HIS A 151 -6.81 -5.36 15.20
C HIS A 151 -5.89 -5.34 13.98
N VAL A 152 -4.77 -6.04 14.12
CA VAL A 152 -3.90 -6.46 13.02
C VAL A 152 -3.75 -7.98 13.11
N ARG A 153 -3.97 -8.68 12.01
CA ARG A 153 -3.84 -10.13 11.93
C ARG A 153 -2.97 -10.52 10.75
N VAL A 154 -2.04 -11.43 11.00
CA VAL A 154 -1.17 -11.99 9.97
C VAL A 154 -1.42 -13.49 9.89
N TYR A 155 -1.69 -13.99 8.70
CA TYR A 155 -1.94 -15.39 8.43
C TYR A 155 -0.88 -15.93 7.50
N ARG A 156 -0.44 -17.14 7.76
CA ARG A 156 0.43 -17.86 6.84
C ARG A 156 -0.43 -18.53 5.78
N HIS A 157 -0.06 -18.33 4.52
CA HIS A 157 -0.65 -19.11 3.43
C HIS A 157 -0.08 -20.53 3.45
N ASP A 158 -0.93 -21.54 3.57
CA ASP A 158 -0.55 -22.96 3.69
C ASP A 158 -0.41 -23.69 2.34
N GLY A 159 -0.43 -22.95 1.23
CA GLY A 159 -0.40 -23.49 -0.13
C GLY A 159 -1.76 -23.93 -0.66
N ASN A 160 -2.79 -23.98 0.19
CA ASN A 160 -4.16 -24.16 -0.28
C ASN A 160 -4.66 -22.87 -0.95
N ARG A 161 -5.52 -23.04 -1.95
CA ARG A 161 -6.12 -21.92 -2.66
C ARG A 161 -6.68 -20.90 -1.66
N PRO A 162 -6.42 -19.58 -1.80
CA PRO A 162 -7.09 -18.60 -0.97
C PRO A 162 -8.60 -18.90 -1.02
N PRO A 163 -9.32 -18.74 0.10
CA PRO A 163 -10.77 -18.90 0.04
C PRO A 163 -11.27 -18.00 -1.08
N GLU A 164 -12.04 -18.57 -1.99
CA GLU A 164 -12.73 -17.76 -3.00
C GLU A 164 -13.55 -16.76 -2.20
N VAL A 165 -13.18 -15.49 -2.29
CA VAL A 165 -14.02 -14.43 -1.77
C VAL A 165 -15.30 -14.53 -2.57
N GLN A 166 -16.32 -15.14 -1.98
CA GLN A 166 -17.65 -15.18 -2.56
C GLN A 166 -18.05 -13.72 -2.73
N GLN A 167 -18.03 -13.23 -3.95
CA GLN A 167 -18.70 -11.99 -4.26
C GLN A 167 -20.15 -12.19 -3.81
N LYS A 168 -20.52 -11.61 -2.69
CA LYS A 168 -21.92 -11.32 -2.42
C LYS A 168 -22.32 -10.32 -3.50
N VAL A 169 -22.80 -10.84 -4.61
CA VAL A 169 -23.58 -10.05 -5.53
C VAL A 169 -24.76 -9.58 -4.70
N ALA A 170 -24.74 -8.31 -4.30
CA ALA A 170 -25.90 -7.67 -3.75
C ALA A 170 -26.97 -7.75 -4.87
N GLY A 171 -27.87 -8.71 -4.72
CA GLY A 171 -29.04 -8.81 -5.55
C GLY A 171 -29.87 -7.56 -5.34
N GLY A 172 -29.68 -6.57 -6.21
CA GLY A 172 -30.57 -5.45 -6.34
C GLY A 172 -31.83 -5.93 -7.00
N SER A 173 -32.89 -6.06 -6.24
CA SER A 173 -34.24 -6.00 -6.79
C SER A 173 -34.88 -4.71 -6.30
N TRP A 174 -35.14 -3.83 -7.28
CA TRP A 174 -36.04 -2.66 -7.31
C TRP A 174 -35.64 -1.42 -6.54
#